data_4364509c58a6a8c8738d5addc4c20fb6
#
_entry.id   4364509c58a6a8c8738d5addc4c20fb6
#
_cell.length_a   1.000
_cell.length_b   1.000
_cell.length_c   1.000
_cell.angle_alpha   90.00
_cell.angle_beta   90.00
_cell.angle_gamma   90.00
#
_symmetry.space_group_name_H-M   'P 1'
#
loop_
_entity.id
_entity.type
_entity.pdbx_description
1 polymer ?
#
loop_
_entity_poly.entity_id
_entity_poly.type
_entity_poly.pdbx_seq_one_letter_code
_entity_poly.pdbx_strand_id
1 'polypeptide(L)'
;VLSPGGICIGVGDNLKIGRARGTALAAALGVVTVLGIQGVASGTGGSDEGEVSPYSARAREKGPVEGELHKLALKPKGRGEAVLSQQDTEPFGLLGVSWTDPEAEVKGRIEARTRDADSGKWSKWVVLEQAESGLDGKRPGLRGATEPVWVGPSDGAEVRVTGGGTLPAGMELNLVDPGAGAAKAKKKGDLGLGPAAFALPAVDPAPTTPGPESTAPRPDVVSRVQWGADESLNNEGPIYLPGGKIKAVFVHHTAATAPYECSESAAIVRSLHVYHVQGNGWRDLGYNFLVDKCGTVFEGRQGGVDQPVQGAHTYGWNAESTSVSVLGDYTTAGASTAALGAISKVAAYKLGQYDGDMNGTATLTAGATQTNFSGKSFTAGQQYEFKSLSGHRDGFNTQCPGNSLYPQLEALRQTGPAAQLKIASVNGATATPGATLPSGAALTVDWTTSTATGRLSKFELLVDGEATAVTDGAARRATAVVADGKHEVRVRATAANGKVSTSLAVTVEAEVKGAKFVPLAPKRLMDTREGLGVRKGPVGSGEVVTLPVTAATGGTPT
;
A
#
# COMPACT_ATOMS: atom_id res chain seq x y z
N VAL A 1 -43.47 2.25 -26.29
CA VAL A 1 -44.26 1.16 -26.90
C VAL A 1 -43.59 0.82 -28.22
N LEU A 2 -43.03 -0.35 -28.32
CA LEU A 2 -42.42 -0.88 -29.54
C LEU A 2 -43.53 -1.35 -30.49
N SER A 3 -43.57 -0.78 -31.67
CA SER A 3 -44.37 -1.27 -32.79
C SER A 3 -43.40 -1.97 -33.79
N PRO A 4 -43.81 -3.04 -34.47
CA PRO A 4 -42.92 -3.77 -35.39
C PRO A 4 -42.56 -2.90 -36.59
N GLY A 5 -41.42 -2.23 -36.52
CA GLY A 5 -40.94 -1.26 -37.52
C GLY A 5 -39.90 -0.30 -36.97
N GLY A 6 -39.42 -0.46 -35.73
CA GLY A 6 -38.25 0.14 -35.15
C GLY A 6 -38.21 1.68 -35.14
N ILE A 7 -39.10 2.32 -34.40
CA ILE A 7 -39.03 3.76 -34.12
C ILE A 7 -38.50 3.94 -32.70
N CYS A 8 -37.32 4.59 -32.52
CA CYS A 8 -36.83 5.00 -31.20
C CYS A 8 -37.37 6.41 -30.90
N ILE A 9 -38.01 6.56 -29.74
CA ILE A 9 -38.52 7.85 -29.26
C ILE A 9 -37.63 8.32 -28.09
N GLY A 10 -36.95 9.45 -28.27
CA GLY A 10 -36.22 10.13 -27.20
C GLY A 10 -37.09 11.24 -26.60
N VAL A 11 -37.09 11.37 -25.27
CA VAL A 11 -37.86 12.40 -24.55
C VAL A 11 -36.95 13.60 -24.29
N GLY A 12 -37.30 14.73 -24.83
CA GLY A 12 -36.68 16.04 -24.66
C GLY A 12 -37.58 17.10 -25.25
N ASP A 13 -37.24 18.36 -25.16
CA ASP A 13 -38.05 19.47 -25.69
C ASP A 13 -38.32 19.38 -27.19
N ASN A 14 -37.62 18.51 -27.91
CA ASN A 14 -37.80 18.24 -29.33
C ASN A 14 -37.71 16.72 -29.60
N LEU A 15 -38.72 16.20 -30.31
CA LEU A 15 -38.76 14.81 -30.78
C LEU A 15 -38.12 14.70 -32.17
N LYS A 16 -37.07 13.89 -32.31
CA LYS A 16 -36.46 13.54 -33.60
C LYS A 16 -36.89 12.13 -33.99
N ILE A 17 -37.46 11.99 -35.18
CA ILE A 17 -37.94 10.70 -35.72
C ILE A 17 -36.99 10.29 -36.83
N GLY A 18 -36.29 9.16 -36.66
CA GLY A 18 -35.40 8.58 -37.65
C GLY A 18 -35.83 7.15 -38.00
N ARG A 19 -35.72 6.77 -39.25
CA ARG A 19 -35.97 5.39 -39.73
C ARG A 19 -34.67 4.62 -39.75
N ALA A 20 -34.50 3.66 -38.83
CA ALA A 20 -33.37 2.76 -38.80
C ALA A 20 -33.61 1.59 -39.78
N ARG A 21 -32.69 1.36 -40.71
CA ARG A 21 -32.64 0.12 -41.49
C ARG A 21 -31.95 -0.96 -40.62
N GLY A 22 -32.71 -1.98 -40.26
CA GLY A 22 -32.20 -3.10 -39.50
C GLY A 22 -31.38 -4.05 -40.38
N THR A 23 -30.20 -4.41 -39.93
CA THR A 23 -29.52 -5.64 -40.31
C THR A 23 -29.55 -6.57 -39.10
N ALA A 24 -30.24 -7.69 -39.25
CA ALA A 24 -30.28 -8.73 -38.25
C ALA A 24 -28.93 -9.48 -38.22
N LEU A 25 -28.31 -9.58 -37.06
CA LEU A 25 -27.23 -10.51 -36.83
C LEU A 25 -27.67 -11.52 -35.77
N ALA A 26 -27.71 -12.78 -36.17
CA ALA A 26 -28.10 -13.89 -35.32
C ALA A 26 -26.98 -14.18 -34.29
N ALA A 27 -27.34 -14.32 -33.01
CA ALA A 27 -26.46 -14.79 -31.96
C ALA A 27 -26.44 -16.33 -31.96
N ALA A 28 -25.28 -16.92 -32.23
CA ALA A 28 -25.01 -18.33 -32.01
C ALA A 28 -24.24 -18.49 -30.69
N LEU A 29 -24.81 -19.26 -29.76
CA LEU A 29 -24.09 -19.76 -28.57
C LEU A 29 -23.06 -20.79 -29.02
N GLY A 30 -21.79 -20.51 -28.78
CA GLY A 30 -20.69 -21.44 -28.97
C GLY A 30 -20.01 -21.75 -27.64
N VAL A 31 -20.11 -23.01 -27.21
CA VAL A 31 -19.30 -23.60 -26.15
C VAL A 31 -17.89 -23.76 -26.69
N VAL A 32 -16.88 -23.15 -26.06
CA VAL A 32 -15.47 -23.33 -26.43
C VAL A 32 -14.79 -24.21 -25.41
N THR A 33 -14.44 -25.41 -25.84
CA THR A 33 -13.50 -26.33 -25.19
C THR A 33 -12.07 -25.84 -25.51
N VAL A 34 -11.25 -25.66 -24.50
CA VAL A 34 -9.85 -25.30 -24.64
C VAL A 34 -9.01 -26.55 -24.90
N LEU A 35 -8.39 -26.63 -26.08
CA LEU A 35 -7.27 -27.52 -26.37
C LEU A 35 -6.05 -26.65 -26.71
N GLY A 36 -4.94 -26.90 -26.01
CA GLY A 36 -3.71 -26.16 -26.18
C GLY A 36 -2.99 -26.49 -27.50
N ILE A 37 -2.33 -25.50 -28.06
CA ILE A 37 -1.28 -25.68 -29.07
C ILE A 37 -0.12 -24.73 -28.76
N GLN A 38 1.08 -25.30 -28.65
CA GLN A 38 2.35 -24.59 -28.64
C GLN A 38 2.68 -24.05 -30.04
N GLY A 39 3.17 -22.82 -30.11
CA GLY A 39 3.67 -22.25 -31.34
C GLY A 39 4.76 -21.21 -31.10
N VAL A 40 5.97 -21.52 -31.53
CA VAL A 40 7.13 -20.64 -31.53
C VAL A 40 7.03 -19.73 -32.74
N ALA A 41 7.24 -18.42 -32.58
CA ALA A 41 7.61 -17.57 -33.70
C ALA A 41 8.39 -16.33 -33.21
N SER A 42 9.57 -16.15 -33.80
CA SER A 42 10.44 -14.99 -33.70
C SER A 42 9.92 -13.84 -34.59
N GLY A 43 10.09 -12.59 -34.16
CA GLY A 43 9.82 -11.44 -35.04
C GLY A 43 10.02 -10.10 -34.35
N THR A 44 10.97 -9.37 -34.81
CA THR A 44 11.45 -8.03 -34.44
C THR A 44 10.47 -6.92 -34.73
N GLY A 45 10.45 -5.88 -33.85
CA GLY A 45 9.85 -4.57 -34.17
C GLY A 45 9.39 -3.82 -32.94
N GLY A 46 10.09 -2.75 -32.56
CA GLY A 46 9.82 -1.97 -31.35
C GLY A 46 8.65 -0.99 -31.49
N SER A 47 8.06 -0.67 -30.36
CA SER A 47 7.41 0.61 -30.04
C SER A 47 7.22 0.67 -28.52
N ASP A 48 7.58 1.81 -27.93
CA ASP A 48 7.47 2.15 -26.53
C ASP A 48 6.03 2.03 -26.03
N GLU A 49 5.76 1.05 -25.16
CA GLU A 49 4.64 1.06 -24.24
C GLU A 49 5.12 0.58 -22.87
N GLY A 50 4.70 1.28 -21.83
CA GLY A 50 5.16 1.21 -20.46
C GLY A 50 5.44 -0.21 -19.94
N GLU A 51 6.65 -0.39 -19.45
CA GLU A 51 7.14 -1.64 -18.86
C GLU A 51 6.26 -2.09 -17.71
N VAL A 52 5.40 -3.06 -17.98
CA VAL A 52 4.81 -3.92 -16.95
C VAL A 52 5.95 -4.81 -16.44
N SER A 53 6.27 -4.70 -15.17
CA SER A 53 7.29 -5.49 -14.47
C SER A 53 7.25 -6.97 -14.90
N PRO A 54 8.39 -7.60 -15.27
CA PRO A 54 8.42 -8.96 -15.80
C PRO A 54 8.32 -10.04 -14.71
N TYR A 55 7.48 -9.85 -13.70
CA TYR A 55 7.20 -10.88 -12.68
C TYR A 55 6.07 -11.82 -13.12
N SER A 56 6.21 -12.45 -14.29
CA SER A 56 5.29 -13.51 -14.73
C SER A 56 5.77 -14.88 -14.29
N ALA A 57 4.98 -15.46 -13.41
CA ALA A 57 4.72 -16.87 -13.16
C ALA A 57 5.83 -17.91 -13.41
N ARG A 58 6.47 -18.38 -12.34
CA ARG A 58 6.95 -19.77 -12.25
C ARG A 58 6.35 -20.44 -11.02
N ALA A 59 6.00 -21.72 -11.18
CA ALA A 59 5.29 -22.53 -10.19
C ALA A 59 6.03 -22.61 -8.85
N ARG A 60 5.27 -22.49 -7.76
CA ARG A 60 5.64 -22.54 -6.38
C ARG A 60 5.70 -23.94 -5.82
N GLU A 61 6.64 -24.20 -4.91
CA GLU A 61 6.42 -25.16 -3.85
C GLU A 61 5.48 -24.57 -2.79
N LYS A 62 4.52 -25.37 -2.34
CA LYS A 62 3.50 -24.97 -1.36
C LYS A 62 4.08 -25.14 0.04
N GLY A 63 4.29 -24.04 0.77
CA GLY A 63 4.63 -24.09 2.19
C GLY A 63 5.52 -22.94 2.63
N PRO A 64 5.68 -22.75 3.95
CA PRO A 64 6.65 -21.81 4.51
C PRO A 64 8.05 -22.23 4.11
N VAL A 65 8.93 -21.25 3.96
CA VAL A 65 10.36 -21.49 3.77
C VAL A 65 11.03 -21.41 5.14
N GLU A 66 11.50 -22.54 5.64
CA GLU A 66 12.19 -22.60 6.92
C GLU A 66 13.53 -21.89 6.79
N GLY A 67 13.71 -20.82 7.58
CA GLY A 67 14.98 -20.15 7.78
C GLY A 67 15.66 -20.70 9.04
N GLU A 68 16.97 -20.75 9.05
CA GLU A 68 17.76 -21.26 10.18
C GLU A 68 18.54 -20.16 10.87
N LEU A 69 18.59 -20.19 12.20
CA LEU A 69 19.41 -19.31 13.03
C LEU A 69 20.56 -20.10 13.68
N HIS A 70 21.79 -19.78 13.27
CA HIS A 70 23.00 -20.33 13.89
C HIS A 70 23.58 -19.34 14.89
N LYS A 71 23.90 -19.81 16.09
CA LYS A 71 24.41 -18.98 17.20
C LYS A 71 25.84 -19.34 17.55
N LEU A 72 26.70 -18.34 17.59
CA LEU A 72 28.12 -18.48 17.93
C LEU A 72 28.46 -17.58 19.12
N ALA A 73 28.87 -18.16 20.25
CA ALA A 73 29.19 -17.39 21.46
C ALA A 73 30.43 -16.52 21.26
N LEU A 74 30.37 -15.25 21.65
CA LEU A 74 31.55 -14.38 21.72
C LEU A 74 32.36 -14.70 22.98
N LYS A 75 33.67 -14.79 22.83
CA LYS A 75 34.62 -15.04 23.95
C LYS A 75 35.08 -13.71 24.54
N PRO A 76 34.97 -13.51 25.86
CA PRO A 76 35.57 -12.37 26.51
C PRO A 76 37.08 -12.36 26.27
N LYS A 77 37.67 -11.21 25.92
CA LYS A 77 39.11 -11.02 25.71
C LYS A 77 39.75 -10.14 26.80
N GLY A 78 38.93 -9.31 27.44
CA GLY A 78 39.34 -8.36 28.46
C GLY A 78 38.16 -7.59 29.01
N ARG A 79 38.41 -6.59 29.84
CA ARG A 79 37.35 -5.71 30.34
C ARG A 79 36.80 -4.86 29.21
N GLY A 80 35.53 -5.07 28.85
CA GLY A 80 34.87 -4.34 27.77
C GLY A 80 35.25 -4.86 26.37
N GLU A 81 35.87 -6.02 26.27
CA GLU A 81 36.24 -6.63 25.00
C GLU A 81 35.70 -8.05 24.87
N ALA A 82 35.13 -8.37 23.71
CA ALA A 82 34.78 -9.73 23.33
C ALA A 82 35.05 -9.95 21.84
N VAL A 83 35.35 -11.20 21.49
CA VAL A 83 35.68 -11.57 20.12
C VAL A 83 35.03 -12.90 19.72
N LEU A 84 34.67 -13.00 18.45
CA LEU A 84 34.59 -14.25 17.71
C LEU A 84 35.72 -14.20 16.70
N SER A 85 36.73 -15.05 16.88
CA SER A 85 37.85 -15.12 15.92
C SER A 85 37.35 -15.59 14.57
N GLN A 86 38.05 -15.18 13.52
CA GLN A 86 37.77 -15.60 12.15
C GLN A 86 37.61 -17.12 12.06
N GLN A 87 36.45 -17.55 11.55
CA GLN A 87 36.16 -18.98 11.38
C GLN A 87 35.18 -19.22 10.22
N ASP A 88 35.21 -20.45 9.74
CA ASP A 88 34.19 -20.96 8.82
C ASP A 88 32.86 -21.12 9.55
N THR A 89 31.75 -20.89 8.84
CA THR A 89 30.40 -21.03 9.37
C THR A 89 29.53 -21.82 8.39
N GLU A 90 28.37 -22.28 8.86
CA GLU A 90 27.28 -22.62 7.94
C GLU A 90 26.90 -21.38 7.10
N PRO A 91 26.36 -21.59 5.90
CA PRO A 91 25.96 -20.49 5.03
C PRO A 91 24.94 -19.56 5.71
N PHE A 92 25.05 -18.26 5.45
CA PHE A 92 24.12 -17.27 5.97
C PHE A 92 24.06 -16.04 5.04
N GLY A 93 23.01 -15.23 5.18
CA GLY A 93 22.85 -13.97 4.42
C GLY A 93 22.70 -12.74 5.31
N LEU A 94 22.31 -12.93 6.58
CA LEU A 94 22.08 -11.84 7.52
C LEU A 94 22.73 -12.17 8.86
N LEU A 95 23.22 -11.15 9.55
CA LEU A 95 23.80 -11.30 10.88
C LEU A 95 23.41 -10.17 11.83
N GLY A 96 23.56 -10.46 13.12
CA GLY A 96 23.51 -9.50 14.22
C GLY A 96 24.06 -10.11 15.48
N VAL A 97 24.27 -9.32 16.51
CA VAL A 97 24.77 -9.77 17.83
C VAL A 97 23.66 -9.58 18.85
N SER A 98 23.44 -10.58 19.72
CA SER A 98 22.49 -10.46 20.82
C SER A 98 23.11 -10.83 22.17
N TRP A 99 22.46 -10.44 23.26
CA TRP A 99 22.86 -10.71 24.64
C TRP A 99 21.67 -10.92 25.55
N THR A 100 21.90 -11.49 26.75
CA THR A 100 20.79 -12.00 27.59
C THR A 100 19.88 -10.91 28.13
N ASP A 101 20.43 -9.79 28.62
CA ASP A 101 19.63 -8.73 29.26
C ASP A 101 19.20 -7.68 28.24
N PRO A 102 17.91 -7.57 27.91
CA PRO A 102 17.44 -6.60 26.92
C PRO A 102 17.65 -5.14 27.32
N GLU A 103 17.78 -4.83 28.60
CA GLU A 103 17.99 -3.47 29.10
C GLU A 103 19.49 -3.09 29.20
N ALA A 104 20.39 -4.07 28.99
CA ALA A 104 21.82 -3.81 29.05
C ALA A 104 22.33 -3.19 27.73
N GLU A 105 23.12 -2.13 27.85
CA GLU A 105 23.77 -1.46 26.72
C GLU A 105 25.24 -1.84 26.61
N VAL A 106 25.71 -2.01 25.40
CA VAL A 106 27.14 -2.14 25.10
C VAL A 106 27.74 -0.74 24.95
N LYS A 107 28.52 -0.32 25.96
CA LYS A 107 29.24 0.97 25.91
C LYS A 107 30.50 0.83 25.04
N GLY A 108 30.32 0.90 23.71
CA GLY A 108 31.39 0.71 22.75
C GLY A 108 30.93 0.40 21.35
N ARG A 109 31.81 -0.26 20.59
CA ARG A 109 31.52 -0.62 19.20
C ARG A 109 31.45 -2.14 19.07
N ILE A 110 30.42 -2.59 18.39
CA ILE A 110 30.27 -3.95 17.92
C ILE A 110 30.52 -3.91 16.42
N GLU A 111 31.50 -4.67 15.95
CA GLU A 111 31.87 -4.72 14.54
C GLU A 111 31.94 -6.16 14.07
N ALA A 112 31.47 -6.42 12.89
CA ALA A 112 31.52 -7.71 12.21
C ALA A 112 32.16 -7.58 10.83
N ARG A 113 32.76 -8.66 10.33
CA ARG A 113 33.08 -8.84 8.93
C ARG A 113 32.77 -10.26 8.50
N THR A 114 32.48 -10.46 7.24
CA THR A 114 32.05 -11.73 6.69
C THR A 114 32.92 -12.13 5.51
N ARG A 115 32.97 -13.42 5.21
CA ARG A 115 33.57 -13.95 4.01
C ARG A 115 32.46 -14.26 3.00
N ASP A 116 32.56 -13.64 1.84
CA ASP A 116 31.68 -13.89 0.71
C ASP A 116 31.83 -15.35 0.24
N ALA A 117 30.74 -16.06 0.15
CA ALA A 117 30.73 -17.50 -0.10
C ALA A 117 31.18 -17.88 -1.53
N ASP A 118 31.00 -17.00 -2.51
CA ASP A 118 31.40 -17.26 -3.91
C ASP A 118 32.85 -16.92 -4.17
N SER A 119 33.29 -15.75 -3.71
CA SER A 119 34.66 -15.27 -3.97
C SER A 119 35.67 -15.64 -2.92
N GLY A 120 35.24 -16.08 -1.75
CA GLY A 120 36.09 -16.35 -0.57
C GLY A 120 36.75 -15.10 0.03
N LYS A 121 36.36 -13.90 -0.38
CA LYS A 121 36.93 -12.63 0.07
C LYS A 121 36.26 -12.13 1.35
N TRP A 122 37.08 -11.62 2.27
CA TRP A 122 36.60 -10.97 3.47
C TRP A 122 36.14 -9.53 3.19
N SER A 123 34.98 -9.17 3.75
CA SER A 123 34.46 -7.80 3.72
C SER A 123 35.31 -6.85 4.57
N LYS A 124 35.04 -5.55 4.46
CA LYS A 124 35.46 -4.57 5.47
C LYS A 124 34.69 -4.79 6.76
N TRP A 125 35.23 -4.27 7.88
CA TRP A 125 34.51 -4.23 9.14
C TRP A 125 33.27 -3.32 9.03
N VAL A 126 32.16 -3.81 9.51
CA VAL A 126 30.87 -3.13 9.57
C VAL A 126 30.50 -2.92 11.02
N VAL A 127 30.08 -1.72 11.36
CA VAL A 127 29.55 -1.40 12.69
C VAL A 127 28.10 -1.89 12.76
N LEU A 128 27.80 -2.66 13.80
CA LEU A 128 26.45 -3.08 14.13
C LEU A 128 25.88 -2.10 15.16
N GLU A 129 24.84 -1.37 14.78
CA GLU A 129 24.13 -0.44 15.68
C GLU A 129 23.30 -1.24 16.69
N GLN A 130 23.23 -0.78 17.93
CA GLN A 130 22.39 -1.42 18.93
C GLN A 130 20.91 -1.13 18.60
N ALA A 131 20.10 -2.19 18.63
CA ALA A 131 18.65 -2.08 18.52
C ALA A 131 18.07 -1.47 19.80
N GLU A 132 16.93 -0.85 19.67
CA GLU A 132 16.20 -0.26 20.78
C GLU A 132 15.62 -1.35 21.69
N SER A 133 15.82 -1.22 23.01
CA SER A 133 15.20 -2.12 23.98
C SER A 133 13.68 -1.84 24.09
N GLY A 134 12.93 -2.86 24.50
CA GLY A 134 11.50 -2.70 24.81
C GLY A 134 10.56 -2.43 23.62
N LEU A 135 11.02 -2.53 22.38
CA LEU A 135 10.20 -2.30 21.18
C LEU A 135 8.97 -3.21 21.11
N ASP A 136 9.13 -4.49 21.46
CA ASP A 136 8.05 -5.50 21.42
C ASP A 136 7.40 -5.74 22.80
N GLY A 137 7.44 -4.73 23.68
CA GLY A 137 6.91 -4.77 25.04
C GLY A 137 7.77 -5.59 25.99
N LYS A 138 7.22 -5.91 27.18
CA LYS A 138 7.91 -6.76 28.18
C LYS A 138 7.38 -8.18 28.06
N ARG A 139 8.29 -9.14 27.82
CA ARG A 139 7.95 -10.57 27.71
C ARG A 139 9.15 -11.44 28.07
N PRO A 140 8.95 -12.69 28.50
CA PRO A 140 10.04 -13.64 28.67
C PRO A 140 10.78 -13.91 27.36
N GLY A 141 12.08 -14.10 27.44
CA GLY A 141 12.91 -14.46 26.29
C GLY A 141 13.39 -13.30 25.42
N LEU A 142 12.99 -12.03 25.74
CA LEU A 142 13.58 -10.87 25.10
C LEU A 142 15.09 -10.80 25.35
N ARG A 143 15.82 -10.38 24.34
CA ARG A 143 17.27 -10.19 24.36
C ARG A 143 17.62 -8.76 23.96
N GLY A 144 18.68 -8.23 24.51
CA GLY A 144 19.34 -7.08 23.91
C GLY A 144 20.04 -7.51 22.62
N ALA A 145 20.02 -6.67 21.60
CA ALA A 145 20.55 -7.03 20.30
C ALA A 145 21.07 -5.81 19.53
N THR A 146 21.75 -6.08 18.42
CA THR A 146 22.01 -5.09 17.38
C THR A 146 20.90 -5.11 16.35
N GLU A 147 20.78 -4.05 15.57
CA GLU A 147 20.04 -4.10 14.31
C GLU A 147 20.65 -5.18 13.42
N PRO A 148 19.84 -5.99 12.73
CA PRO A 148 20.33 -7.01 11.80
C PRO A 148 20.87 -6.38 10.53
N VAL A 149 21.95 -6.94 9.99
CA VAL A 149 22.57 -6.46 8.76
C VAL A 149 22.59 -7.56 7.71
N TRP A 150 21.99 -7.27 6.55
CA TRP A 150 22.13 -8.12 5.38
C TRP A 150 23.53 -7.96 4.79
N VAL A 151 24.24 -9.06 4.68
CA VAL A 151 25.65 -9.12 4.23
C VAL A 151 25.82 -9.87 2.92
N GLY A 152 24.73 -10.42 2.37
CA GLY A 152 24.78 -11.30 1.20
C GLY A 152 25.28 -12.71 1.53
N PRO A 153 25.34 -13.60 0.53
CA PRO A 153 25.80 -14.97 0.70
C PRO A 153 27.19 -15.04 1.35
N SER A 154 27.26 -15.59 2.54
CA SER A 154 28.49 -15.65 3.35
C SER A 154 28.67 -17.02 3.99
N ASP A 155 29.94 -17.46 4.18
CA ASP A 155 30.31 -18.75 4.77
C ASP A 155 31.41 -18.62 5.83
N GLY A 156 31.70 -17.41 6.29
CA GLY A 156 32.66 -17.15 7.35
C GLY A 156 32.37 -15.82 8.05
N ALA A 157 32.64 -15.77 9.35
CA ALA A 157 32.38 -14.60 10.18
C ALA A 157 33.53 -14.31 11.16
N GLU A 158 33.67 -13.04 11.50
CA GLU A 158 34.52 -12.54 12.57
C GLU A 158 33.81 -11.36 13.25
N VAL A 159 33.83 -11.31 14.56
CA VAL A 159 33.25 -10.24 15.37
C VAL A 159 34.24 -9.73 16.38
N ARG A 160 34.23 -8.42 16.60
CA ARG A 160 34.93 -7.78 17.71
C ARG A 160 34.02 -6.80 18.41
N VAL A 161 34.07 -6.80 19.71
CA VAL A 161 33.44 -5.80 20.58
C VAL A 161 34.57 -5.06 21.28
N THR A 162 34.58 -3.73 21.13
CA THR A 162 35.53 -2.84 21.77
C THR A 162 34.82 -1.74 22.50
N GLY A 163 35.01 -1.59 23.77
CA GLY A 163 34.33 -0.57 24.55
C GLY A 163 34.82 -0.40 25.97
N GLY A 164 34.25 0.56 26.68
CA GLY A 164 34.58 0.85 28.08
C GLY A 164 33.51 0.29 29.00
N GLY A 165 33.84 -0.61 29.87
CA GLY A 165 32.93 -1.10 30.90
C GLY A 165 32.74 -2.61 30.89
N THR A 166 31.71 -3.09 31.61
CA THR A 166 31.36 -4.52 31.64
C THR A 166 30.42 -4.81 30.46
N LEU A 167 30.76 -5.83 29.68
CA LEU A 167 29.89 -6.29 28.61
C LEU A 167 28.70 -7.07 29.16
N PRO A 168 27.53 -7.02 28.49
CA PRO A 168 26.41 -7.88 28.81
C PRO A 168 26.76 -9.35 28.77
N ALA A 169 26.12 -10.15 29.61
CA ALA A 169 26.29 -11.60 29.59
C ALA A 169 25.63 -12.24 28.37
N GLY A 170 26.13 -13.40 27.96
CA GLY A 170 25.54 -14.21 26.89
C GLY A 170 25.56 -13.55 25.53
N MET A 171 26.60 -12.79 25.22
CA MET A 171 26.80 -12.22 23.88
C MET A 171 27.03 -13.33 22.85
N GLU A 172 26.28 -13.33 21.79
CA GLU A 172 26.37 -14.30 20.70
C GLU A 172 26.14 -13.63 19.34
N LEU A 173 26.89 -14.09 18.34
CA LEU A 173 26.62 -13.77 16.95
C LEU A 173 25.50 -14.68 16.47
N ASN A 174 24.47 -14.06 15.89
CA ASN A 174 23.36 -14.71 15.23
C ASN A 174 23.57 -14.63 13.72
N LEU A 175 23.61 -15.77 13.06
CA LEU A 175 23.74 -15.91 11.61
C LEU A 175 22.46 -16.52 11.08
N VAL A 176 21.81 -15.86 10.12
CA VAL A 176 20.54 -16.31 9.56
C VAL A 176 20.74 -16.81 8.13
N ASP A 177 20.43 -18.08 7.91
CA ASP A 177 20.15 -18.62 6.59
C ASP A 177 18.67 -18.35 6.27
N PRO A 178 18.32 -17.61 5.19
CA PRO A 178 16.93 -17.33 4.84
C PRO A 178 16.15 -18.56 4.35
N GLY A 179 16.79 -19.73 4.28
CA GLY A 179 16.25 -20.93 3.68
C GLY A 179 16.25 -20.87 2.14
N ALA A 180 16.52 -22.00 1.53
CA ALA A 180 16.36 -22.16 0.10
C ALA A 180 14.89 -22.27 -0.23
N GLY A 181 14.33 -21.33 -0.96
CA GLY A 181 13.07 -21.57 -1.65
C GLY A 181 13.27 -22.74 -2.62
N ALA A 182 13.01 -23.95 -2.14
CA ALA A 182 12.82 -25.20 -2.89
C ALA A 182 13.82 -25.60 -4.00
N ALA A 183 14.94 -24.93 -4.17
CA ALA A 183 16.03 -25.41 -4.98
C ALA A 183 17.15 -25.86 -4.02
N LYS A 184 17.29 -27.16 -3.82
CA LYS A 184 18.41 -27.72 -3.05
C LYS A 184 19.71 -27.19 -3.66
N ALA A 185 20.36 -26.33 -2.93
CA ALA A 185 21.71 -25.85 -3.25
C ALA A 185 22.63 -27.05 -3.42
N LYS A 186 23.09 -27.32 -4.64
CA LYS A 186 23.99 -28.43 -4.95
C LYS A 186 25.45 -28.00 -4.99
N LYS A 187 25.76 -26.73 -4.71
CA LYS A 187 27.13 -26.22 -4.72
C LYS A 187 27.39 -25.42 -3.44
N LYS A 188 28.60 -25.54 -2.92
CA LYS A 188 29.12 -24.69 -1.85
C LYS A 188 28.97 -23.23 -2.28
N GLY A 189 28.27 -22.43 -1.49
CA GLY A 189 27.99 -21.02 -1.80
C GLY A 189 26.57 -20.73 -2.36
N ASP A 190 25.78 -21.75 -2.71
CA ASP A 190 24.41 -21.53 -3.13
C ASP A 190 23.49 -21.49 -1.89
N LEU A 191 23.17 -20.30 -1.40
CA LEU A 191 22.23 -20.06 -0.31
C LEU A 191 20.76 -20.24 -0.75
N GLY A 192 20.51 -20.76 -1.95
CA GLY A 192 19.16 -20.83 -2.47
C GLY A 192 18.50 -19.46 -2.68
N LEU A 193 19.32 -18.40 -2.75
CA LEU A 193 18.88 -17.03 -3.02
C LEU A 193 18.52 -16.80 -4.50
N GLY A 194 18.29 -17.88 -5.26
CA GLY A 194 17.78 -17.82 -6.60
C GLY A 194 16.44 -17.05 -6.63
N PRO A 195 16.05 -16.50 -7.79
CA PRO A 195 14.84 -15.72 -7.90
C PRO A 195 13.67 -16.51 -7.32
N ALA A 196 13.19 -16.09 -6.15
CA ALA A 196 11.94 -16.57 -5.61
C ALA A 196 10.87 -16.21 -6.65
N ALA A 197 10.46 -17.20 -7.42
CA ALA A 197 9.43 -17.01 -8.42
C ALA A 197 8.14 -16.73 -7.66
N PHE A 198 7.75 -15.46 -7.59
CA PHE A 198 6.43 -15.08 -7.13
C PHE A 198 5.41 -15.52 -8.18
N ALA A 199 4.95 -16.77 -8.10
CA ALA A 199 3.67 -17.09 -8.68
C ALA A 199 2.63 -16.30 -7.87
N LEU A 200 1.75 -15.56 -8.53
CA LEU A 200 0.57 -15.01 -7.86
C LEU A 200 -0.16 -16.17 -7.20
N PRO A 201 -0.35 -16.14 -5.88
CA PRO A 201 -0.78 -17.28 -5.11
C PRO A 201 -2.27 -17.48 -5.13
N ALA A 202 -2.68 -18.58 -4.55
CA ALA A 202 -3.97 -18.62 -3.91
C ALA A 202 -4.16 -17.35 -3.06
N VAL A 203 -5.25 -16.64 -3.30
CA VAL A 203 -5.66 -15.45 -2.54
C VAL A 203 -5.53 -15.82 -1.07
N ASP A 204 -4.77 -15.03 -0.30
CA ASP A 204 -4.78 -15.16 1.15
C ASP A 204 -6.24 -15.16 1.59
N PRO A 205 -6.62 -15.98 2.57
CA PRO A 205 -7.96 -15.90 3.11
C PRO A 205 -8.18 -14.44 3.52
N ALA A 206 -9.20 -13.82 2.95
CA ALA A 206 -9.55 -12.44 3.29
C ALA A 206 -9.64 -12.33 4.82
N PRO A 207 -9.10 -11.26 5.42
CA PRO A 207 -9.22 -11.07 6.86
C PRO A 207 -10.69 -11.18 7.23
N THR A 208 -11.00 -11.91 8.28
CA THR A 208 -12.37 -12.15 8.75
C THR A 208 -13.11 -10.86 9.11
N THR A 209 -12.36 -9.79 9.32
CA THR A 209 -12.88 -8.44 9.57
C THR A 209 -12.22 -7.48 8.58
N PRO A 210 -12.98 -6.81 7.69
CA PRO A 210 -12.44 -5.76 6.84
C PRO A 210 -11.85 -4.62 7.68
N GLY A 211 -10.71 -4.09 7.27
CA GLY A 211 -10.16 -2.86 7.86
C GLY A 211 -10.97 -1.63 7.46
N PRO A 212 -10.73 -0.48 8.11
CA PRO A 212 -11.34 0.78 7.69
C PRO A 212 -11.04 1.09 6.23
N GLU A 213 -12.02 1.65 5.55
CA GLU A 213 -11.86 2.10 4.17
C GLU A 213 -10.89 3.29 4.11
N SER A 214 -10.09 3.38 3.05
CA SER A 214 -9.11 4.44 2.88
C SER A 214 -9.49 5.40 1.77
N THR A 215 -9.13 6.67 1.93
CA THR A 215 -9.25 7.69 0.87
C THR A 215 -8.18 7.54 -0.23
N ALA A 216 -7.17 6.70 -0.02
CA ALA A 216 -6.15 6.36 -1.02
C ALA A 216 -6.27 4.88 -1.43
N PRO A 217 -5.96 4.54 -2.70
CA PRO A 217 -6.02 3.16 -3.16
C PRO A 217 -5.14 2.23 -2.32
N ARG A 218 -5.61 1.02 -2.07
CA ARG A 218 -4.83 -0.03 -1.43
C ARG A 218 -3.62 -0.37 -2.32
N PRO A 219 -2.39 -0.36 -1.78
CA PRO A 219 -1.23 -0.79 -2.56
C PRO A 219 -1.25 -2.30 -2.80
N ASP A 220 -0.62 -2.72 -3.89
CA ASP A 220 -0.28 -4.13 -4.07
C ASP A 220 0.77 -4.52 -3.03
N VAL A 221 0.51 -5.57 -2.26
CA VAL A 221 1.37 -6.03 -1.17
C VAL A 221 1.62 -7.51 -1.33
N VAL A 222 2.87 -7.91 -1.32
CA VAL A 222 3.29 -9.31 -1.23
C VAL A 222 2.99 -9.79 0.18
N SER A 223 2.05 -10.70 0.31
CA SER A 223 1.59 -11.19 1.60
C SER A 223 2.63 -12.08 2.29
N ARG A 224 2.42 -12.36 3.57
CA ARG A 224 3.28 -13.23 4.37
C ARG A 224 3.41 -14.63 3.76
N VAL A 225 2.32 -15.20 3.28
CA VAL A 225 2.33 -16.47 2.55
C VAL A 225 3.16 -16.37 1.27
N GLN A 226 3.07 -15.25 0.55
CA GLN A 226 3.75 -15.05 -0.72
C GLN A 226 5.27 -14.93 -0.58
N TRP A 227 5.78 -14.23 0.46
CA TRP A 227 7.22 -14.19 0.69
C TRP A 227 7.74 -15.39 1.49
N GLY A 228 6.86 -16.31 1.89
CA GLY A 228 7.21 -17.56 2.55
C GLY A 228 7.50 -17.43 4.03
N ALA A 229 6.69 -16.62 4.76
CA ALA A 229 6.77 -16.55 6.22
C ALA A 229 6.61 -17.95 6.84
N ASP A 230 7.45 -18.26 7.80
CA ASP A 230 7.25 -19.39 8.69
C ASP A 230 6.46 -18.93 9.91
N GLU A 231 5.13 -19.09 9.84
CA GLU A 231 4.24 -18.66 10.92
C GLU A 231 4.38 -19.51 12.19
N SER A 232 5.06 -20.66 12.13
CA SER A 232 5.34 -21.47 13.30
C SER A 232 6.34 -20.83 14.26
N LEU A 233 7.10 -19.84 13.79
CA LEU A 233 7.99 -19.03 14.62
C LEU A 233 7.20 -18.09 15.53
N ASN A 234 6.01 -17.66 15.13
CA ASN A 234 5.19 -16.70 15.84
C ASN A 234 4.37 -17.41 16.93
N ASN A 235 4.81 -17.32 18.17
CA ASN A 235 4.17 -18.00 19.29
C ASN A 235 2.93 -17.28 19.84
N GLU A 236 2.67 -16.07 19.37
CA GLU A 236 1.58 -15.20 19.84
C GLU A 236 0.90 -14.53 18.66
N GLY A 237 -0.40 -14.25 18.80
CA GLY A 237 -1.16 -13.54 17.78
C GLY A 237 -0.79 -12.04 17.67
N PRO A 238 -1.30 -11.35 16.64
CA PRO A 238 -1.04 -9.93 16.44
C PRO A 238 -1.62 -9.08 17.57
N ILE A 239 -0.97 -7.94 17.83
CA ILE A 239 -1.51 -6.88 18.67
C ILE A 239 -1.95 -5.74 17.76
N TYR A 240 -3.11 -5.16 18.06
CA TYR A 240 -3.62 -3.98 17.39
C TYR A 240 -3.42 -2.73 18.24
N LEU A 241 -3.33 -1.58 17.61
CA LEU A 241 -3.15 -0.30 18.29
C LEU A 241 -4.26 -0.07 19.32
N PRO A 242 -3.93 0.35 20.56
CA PRO A 242 -4.92 0.52 21.63
C PRO A 242 -6.06 1.47 21.26
N GLY A 243 -5.76 2.52 20.49
CA GLY A 243 -6.75 3.48 19.99
C GLY A 243 -7.42 3.07 18.68
N GLY A 244 -7.08 1.91 18.10
CA GLY A 244 -7.61 1.43 16.83
C GLY A 244 -7.30 2.32 15.61
N LYS A 245 -6.38 3.30 15.73
CA LYS A 245 -6.08 4.29 14.69
C LYS A 245 -4.60 4.50 14.49
N ILE A 246 -4.18 4.56 13.23
CA ILE A 246 -2.84 4.96 12.83
C ILE A 246 -2.84 6.48 12.65
N LYS A 247 -2.00 7.18 13.41
CA LYS A 247 -1.84 8.63 13.34
C LYS A 247 -0.62 9.07 12.54
N ALA A 248 0.44 8.24 12.54
CA ALA A 248 1.70 8.53 11.85
C ALA A 248 2.30 7.28 11.20
N VAL A 249 3.14 7.52 10.20
CA VAL A 249 3.97 6.50 9.55
C VAL A 249 5.44 6.86 9.79
N PHE A 250 6.20 5.94 10.39
CA PHE A 250 7.64 6.08 10.52
C PHE A 250 8.36 5.30 9.42
N VAL A 251 9.26 5.99 8.72
CA VAL A 251 10.08 5.40 7.67
C VAL A 251 11.42 4.98 8.26
N HIS A 252 11.81 3.74 7.97
CA HIS A 252 13.04 3.09 8.40
C HIS A 252 13.87 2.62 7.21
N HIS A 253 15.09 2.16 7.48
CA HIS A 253 15.89 1.33 6.59
C HIS A 253 16.45 0.12 7.36
N THR A 254 16.92 -0.90 6.64
CA THR A 254 17.44 -2.13 7.25
C THR A 254 18.96 -2.13 7.37
N ALA A 255 19.64 -1.03 7.06
CA ALA A 255 21.10 -0.85 7.16
C ALA A 255 21.93 -1.98 6.52
N ALA A 256 21.46 -2.57 5.42
CA ALA A 256 22.17 -3.64 4.70
C ALA A 256 23.50 -3.14 4.12
N THR A 257 24.55 -3.96 4.21
CA THR A 257 25.90 -3.59 3.76
C THR A 257 26.29 -4.20 2.41
N ALA A 258 25.60 -5.25 1.98
CA ALA A 258 25.76 -5.85 0.68
C ALA A 258 24.67 -5.38 -0.31
N PRO A 259 25.03 -5.18 -1.58
CA PRO A 259 24.02 -5.03 -2.61
C PRO A 259 23.18 -6.31 -2.73
N TYR A 260 21.94 -6.16 -3.16
CA TYR A 260 21.05 -7.29 -3.39
C TYR A 260 20.28 -7.10 -4.71
N GLU A 261 19.83 -8.19 -5.29
CA GLU A 261 18.87 -8.13 -6.41
C GLU A 261 17.45 -8.21 -5.89
N CYS A 262 16.47 -7.62 -6.62
CA CYS A 262 15.07 -7.61 -6.15
C CYS A 262 14.45 -9.01 -6.05
N SER A 263 15.03 -9.98 -6.72
CA SER A 263 14.68 -11.40 -6.55
C SER A 263 15.06 -11.97 -5.18
N GLU A 264 15.98 -11.32 -4.45
CA GLU A 264 16.42 -11.71 -3.11
C GLU A 264 15.59 -11.05 -2.00
N SER A 265 14.73 -10.08 -2.34
CA SER A 265 13.97 -9.28 -1.35
C SER A 265 13.16 -10.15 -0.38
N ALA A 266 12.52 -11.21 -0.86
CA ALA A 266 11.76 -12.13 0.00
C ALA A 266 12.67 -12.90 0.98
N ALA A 267 13.88 -13.28 0.55
CA ALA A 267 14.85 -13.93 1.42
C ALA A 267 15.34 -12.97 2.51
N ILE A 268 15.57 -11.70 2.17
CA ILE A 268 15.92 -10.66 3.14
C ILE A 268 14.81 -10.48 4.17
N VAL A 269 13.53 -10.42 3.72
CA VAL A 269 12.37 -10.29 4.63
C VAL A 269 12.27 -11.50 5.56
N ARG A 270 12.46 -12.73 5.06
CA ARG A 270 12.51 -13.93 5.90
C ARG A 270 13.64 -13.88 6.92
N SER A 271 14.85 -13.47 6.51
CA SER A 271 15.98 -13.34 7.42
C SER A 271 15.70 -12.36 8.56
N LEU A 272 15.08 -11.24 8.26
CA LEU A 272 14.64 -10.26 9.28
C LEU A 272 13.60 -10.86 10.22
N HIS A 273 12.64 -11.64 9.70
CA HIS A 273 11.64 -12.34 10.52
C HIS A 273 12.32 -13.32 11.48
N VAL A 274 13.16 -14.23 10.98
CA VAL A 274 13.90 -15.20 11.81
C VAL A 274 14.75 -14.48 12.87
N TYR A 275 15.49 -13.44 12.50
CA TYR A 275 16.33 -12.69 13.43
C TYR A 275 15.50 -12.02 14.54
N HIS A 276 14.41 -11.33 14.19
CA HIS A 276 13.56 -10.66 15.17
C HIS A 276 12.90 -11.65 16.13
N VAL A 277 12.46 -12.81 15.65
CA VAL A 277 11.79 -13.79 16.52
C VAL A 277 12.80 -14.63 17.31
N GLN A 278 13.76 -15.25 16.64
CA GLN A 278 14.66 -16.21 17.29
C GLN A 278 15.93 -15.56 17.86
N GLY A 279 16.38 -14.44 17.26
CA GLY A 279 17.55 -13.67 17.73
C GLY A 279 17.20 -12.71 18.86
N ASN A 280 16.17 -11.88 18.67
CA ASN A 280 15.76 -10.85 19.64
C ASN A 280 14.70 -11.35 20.62
N GLY A 281 14.05 -12.47 20.35
CA GLY A 281 12.94 -13.00 21.16
C GLY A 281 11.64 -12.19 20.97
N TRP A 282 11.50 -11.44 19.87
CA TRP A 282 10.30 -10.69 19.58
C TRP A 282 9.16 -11.62 19.17
N ARG A 283 7.93 -11.12 19.26
CA ARG A 283 6.69 -11.80 18.89
C ARG A 283 6.64 -12.12 17.40
N ASP A 284 7.17 -11.22 16.56
CA ASP A 284 7.14 -11.29 15.10
C ASP A 284 8.13 -10.26 14.53
N LEU A 285 8.20 -10.16 13.21
CA LEU A 285 8.91 -9.10 12.51
C LEU A 285 8.48 -7.71 13.04
N GLY A 286 9.42 -6.81 13.31
CA GLY A 286 9.13 -5.52 13.96
C GLY A 286 8.38 -4.54 13.06
N TYR A 287 8.72 -4.52 11.78
CA TYR A 287 8.16 -3.58 10.81
C TYR A 287 6.80 -4.03 10.28
N ASN A 288 5.84 -3.09 10.15
CA ASN A 288 4.53 -3.38 9.57
C ASN A 288 4.61 -3.64 8.06
N PHE A 289 5.43 -2.85 7.36
CA PHE A 289 5.66 -3.00 5.92
C PHE A 289 7.16 -2.91 5.61
N LEU A 290 7.58 -3.64 4.58
CA LEU A 290 8.92 -3.49 4.01
C LEU A 290 8.79 -3.14 2.53
N VAL A 291 9.79 -2.42 2.01
CA VAL A 291 9.84 -1.98 0.62
C VAL A 291 11.22 -2.26 0.07
N ASP A 292 11.31 -2.89 -1.10
CA ASP A 292 12.58 -3.09 -1.77
C ASP A 292 12.95 -1.93 -2.72
N LYS A 293 14.17 -1.94 -3.24
CA LYS A 293 14.65 -0.92 -4.18
C LYS A 293 13.87 -0.86 -5.50
N CYS A 294 13.12 -1.92 -5.85
CA CYS A 294 12.27 -2.00 -7.04
C CYS A 294 10.84 -1.52 -6.79
N GLY A 295 10.50 -1.17 -5.54
CA GLY A 295 9.18 -0.68 -5.15
C GLY A 295 8.17 -1.78 -4.82
N THR A 296 8.62 -3.02 -4.64
CA THR A 296 7.78 -4.10 -4.12
C THR A 296 7.50 -3.85 -2.65
N VAL A 297 6.22 -3.92 -2.27
CA VAL A 297 5.77 -3.79 -0.87
C VAL A 297 5.52 -5.18 -0.31
N PHE A 298 6.04 -5.45 0.89
CA PHE A 298 5.84 -6.70 1.62
C PHE A 298 5.06 -6.43 2.90
N GLU A 299 4.07 -7.27 3.19
CA GLU A 299 3.49 -7.34 4.52
C GLU A 299 4.55 -7.84 5.49
N GLY A 300 4.83 -7.08 6.52
CA GLY A 300 5.80 -7.43 7.53
C GLY A 300 5.14 -8.14 8.71
N ARG A 301 4.84 -7.40 9.79
CA ARG A 301 4.21 -7.93 11.01
C ARG A 301 2.83 -8.47 10.73
N GLN A 302 2.52 -9.67 11.27
CA GLN A 302 1.23 -10.35 11.11
C GLN A 302 0.06 -9.50 11.65
N GLY A 303 -1.13 -9.73 11.13
CA GLY A 303 -2.36 -9.08 11.59
C GLY A 303 -3.18 -8.46 10.50
N GLY A 304 -2.66 -8.44 9.27
CA GLY A 304 -3.36 -7.98 8.07
C GLY A 304 -3.00 -6.55 7.66
N VAL A 305 -2.79 -6.39 6.36
CA VAL A 305 -2.42 -5.12 5.71
C VAL A 305 -3.40 -3.99 6.03
N ASP A 306 -4.68 -4.32 6.14
CA ASP A 306 -5.77 -3.35 6.28
C ASP A 306 -6.05 -2.99 7.75
N GLN A 307 -5.46 -3.71 8.69
CA GLN A 307 -5.69 -3.55 10.12
C GLN A 307 -4.69 -2.55 10.77
N PRO A 308 -5.04 -1.95 11.91
CA PRO A 308 -4.13 -1.09 12.68
C PRO A 308 -3.19 -1.94 13.55
N VAL A 309 -2.34 -2.73 12.91
CA VAL A 309 -1.40 -3.62 13.60
C VAL A 309 -0.35 -2.79 14.33
N GLN A 310 -0.13 -3.09 15.61
CA GLN A 310 0.95 -2.48 16.40
C GLN A 310 2.29 -3.12 16.01
N GLY A 311 3.22 -2.31 15.50
CA GLY A 311 4.59 -2.72 15.20
C GLY A 311 5.51 -2.68 16.41
N ALA A 312 6.78 -3.05 16.17
CA ALA A 312 7.89 -2.92 17.10
C ALA A 312 9.06 -2.26 16.35
N HIS A 313 8.98 -0.94 16.14
CA HIS A 313 9.87 -0.24 15.19
C HIS A 313 10.37 1.13 15.68
N THR A 314 9.67 1.82 16.59
CA THR A 314 10.08 3.12 17.14
C THR A 314 9.73 3.18 18.60
N TYR A 315 10.71 3.12 19.47
CA TYR A 315 10.53 3.08 20.92
C TYR A 315 9.69 4.27 21.42
N GLY A 316 8.67 3.96 22.21
CA GLY A 316 7.75 4.96 22.76
C GLY A 316 6.65 5.45 21.80
N TRP A 317 6.63 5.05 20.51
CA TRP A 317 5.67 5.57 19.52
C TRP A 317 4.83 4.49 18.81
N ASN A 318 5.13 3.20 19.09
CA ASN A 318 4.47 2.07 18.42
C ASN A 318 2.94 2.00 18.65
N ALA A 319 2.44 2.59 19.75
CA ALA A 319 1.03 2.50 20.11
C ALA A 319 0.07 3.35 19.24
N GLU A 320 0.59 4.25 18.42
CA GLU A 320 -0.20 5.19 17.60
C GLU A 320 0.31 5.32 16.16
N SER A 321 1.25 4.45 15.75
CA SER A 321 1.90 4.55 14.45
C SER A 321 2.03 3.20 13.74
N THR A 322 2.38 3.28 12.46
CA THR A 322 2.80 2.16 11.64
C THR A 322 4.15 2.48 10.99
N SER A 323 4.81 1.49 10.40
CA SER A 323 6.12 1.66 9.79
C SER A 323 6.23 1.14 8.36
N VAL A 324 7.16 1.76 7.63
CA VAL A 324 7.65 1.28 6.34
C VAL A 324 9.17 1.23 6.41
N SER A 325 9.77 0.04 6.33
CA SER A 325 11.22 -0.13 6.31
C SER A 325 11.72 -0.41 4.90
N VAL A 326 12.69 0.38 4.42
CA VAL A 326 13.27 0.19 3.09
C VAL A 326 14.48 -0.73 3.19
N LEU A 327 14.48 -1.83 2.42
CA LEU A 327 15.59 -2.78 2.37
C LEU A 327 16.83 -2.08 1.80
N GLY A 328 17.92 -2.07 2.54
CA GLY A 328 19.19 -1.47 2.15
C GLY A 328 19.73 -0.44 3.14
N ASP A 329 20.87 0.16 2.82
CA ASP A 329 21.47 1.28 3.56
C ASP A 329 21.31 2.57 2.78
N TYR A 330 20.71 3.56 3.42
CA TYR A 330 20.44 4.87 2.86
C TYR A 330 21.15 6.02 3.57
N THR A 331 22.30 5.72 4.16
CA THR A 331 23.17 6.72 4.79
C THR A 331 23.87 7.61 3.76
N THR A 332 24.33 7.04 2.64
CA THR A 332 25.13 7.74 1.61
C THR A 332 24.44 7.87 0.26
N ALA A 333 23.45 7.03 -0.04
CA ALA A 333 22.67 7.06 -1.27
C ALA A 333 21.18 7.13 -0.95
N GLY A 334 20.41 7.91 -1.70
CA GLY A 334 18.96 8.00 -1.56
C GLY A 334 18.24 6.76 -2.07
N ALA A 335 16.98 6.59 -1.66
CA ALA A 335 16.14 5.53 -2.16
C ALA A 335 15.74 5.80 -3.63
N SER A 336 15.52 4.72 -4.38
CA SER A 336 15.05 4.78 -5.76
C SER A 336 13.68 5.44 -5.88
N THR A 337 13.34 5.96 -7.06
CA THR A 337 12.00 6.50 -7.34
C THR A 337 10.91 5.44 -7.12
N ALA A 338 11.20 4.18 -7.44
CA ALA A 338 10.27 3.07 -7.24
C ALA A 338 9.98 2.85 -5.74
N ALA A 339 11.04 2.78 -4.91
CA ALA A 339 10.90 2.65 -3.46
C ALA A 339 10.17 3.85 -2.84
N LEU A 340 10.51 5.08 -3.25
CA LEU A 340 9.82 6.29 -2.79
C LEU A 340 8.33 6.26 -3.17
N GLY A 341 8.02 5.80 -4.38
CA GLY A 341 6.64 5.61 -4.83
C GLY A 341 5.87 4.60 -3.96
N ALA A 342 6.51 3.50 -3.59
CA ALA A 342 5.93 2.48 -2.71
C ALA A 342 5.68 3.00 -1.29
N ILE A 343 6.67 3.69 -0.68
CA ILE A 343 6.50 4.36 0.62
C ILE A 343 5.28 5.30 0.58
N SER A 344 5.18 6.12 -0.48
CA SER A 344 4.07 7.06 -0.65
C SER A 344 2.72 6.36 -0.74
N LYS A 345 2.62 5.22 -1.46
CA LYS A 345 1.37 4.45 -1.58
C LYS A 345 0.95 3.86 -0.23
N VAL A 346 1.87 3.22 0.50
CA VAL A 346 1.59 2.64 1.82
C VAL A 346 1.19 3.72 2.81
N ALA A 347 1.96 4.80 2.90
CA ALA A 347 1.68 5.89 3.84
C ALA A 347 0.34 6.57 3.56
N ALA A 348 0.04 6.88 2.28
CA ALA A 348 -1.23 7.46 1.91
C ALA A 348 -2.41 6.53 2.23
N TYR A 349 -2.26 5.23 1.95
CA TYR A 349 -3.30 4.23 2.25
C TYR A 349 -3.54 4.12 3.76
N LYS A 350 -2.49 3.91 4.55
CA LYS A 350 -2.61 3.72 6.00
C LYS A 350 -3.11 4.98 6.73
N LEU A 351 -2.64 6.15 6.35
CA LEU A 351 -3.15 7.41 6.90
C LEU A 351 -4.57 7.71 6.42
N GLY A 352 -4.87 7.42 5.15
CA GLY A 352 -6.19 7.63 4.55
C GLY A 352 -7.30 6.79 5.18
N GLN A 353 -6.99 5.68 5.84
CA GLN A 353 -7.93 4.89 6.63
C GLN A 353 -8.48 5.64 7.86
N TYR A 354 -7.78 6.69 8.31
CA TYR A 354 -8.06 7.40 9.56
C TYR A 354 -8.10 8.92 9.39
N ASP A 355 -8.47 9.39 8.20
CA ASP A 355 -8.52 10.82 7.82
C ASP A 355 -7.17 11.55 7.93
N GLY A 356 -6.07 10.80 7.89
CA GLY A 356 -4.72 11.35 7.96
C GLY A 356 -4.23 11.91 6.63
N ASP A 357 -3.18 12.73 6.72
CA ASP A 357 -2.53 13.38 5.57
C ASP A 357 -1.01 13.23 5.68
N MET A 358 -0.36 12.71 4.65
CA MET A 358 1.11 12.60 4.60
C MET A 358 1.82 13.94 4.77
N ASN A 359 1.21 15.04 4.33
CA ASN A 359 1.75 16.40 4.47
C ASN A 359 1.30 17.09 5.78
N GLY A 360 0.47 16.42 6.57
CA GLY A 360 -0.05 16.92 7.84
C GLY A 360 0.87 16.67 9.02
N THR A 361 0.31 16.94 10.18
CA THR A 361 0.92 16.61 11.48
C THR A 361 -0.01 15.69 12.29
N ALA A 362 0.59 14.96 13.21
CA ALA A 362 -0.10 14.09 14.14
C ALA A 362 0.39 14.34 15.56
N THR A 363 -0.53 14.41 16.51
CA THR A 363 -0.19 14.45 17.93
C THR A 363 -0.10 13.01 18.46
N LEU A 364 1.10 12.62 18.89
CA LEU A 364 1.39 11.32 19.48
C LEU A 364 1.69 11.43 20.95
N THR A 365 1.33 10.39 21.71
CA THR A 365 1.62 10.27 23.15
C THR A 365 2.89 9.45 23.34
N ALA A 366 3.89 10.03 24.01
CA ALA A 366 5.14 9.34 24.29
C ALA A 366 4.92 8.17 25.26
N GLY A 367 5.20 6.97 24.82
CA GLY A 367 5.16 5.76 25.65
C GLY A 367 6.41 5.57 26.53
N ALA A 368 7.47 6.37 26.29
CA ALA A 368 8.74 6.30 27.01
C ALA A 368 9.39 7.67 27.14
N THR A 369 10.25 7.84 28.15
CA THR A 369 11.12 9.00 28.29
C THR A 369 12.41 8.77 27.51
N GLN A 370 12.71 9.61 26.52
CA GLN A 370 13.84 9.45 25.61
C GLN A 370 14.20 10.74 24.88
N THR A 371 15.22 10.70 24.04
CA THR A 371 15.59 11.78 23.12
C THR A 371 15.59 11.30 21.69
N ASN A 372 15.41 12.22 20.74
CA ASN A 372 15.59 11.92 19.32
C ASN A 372 16.99 12.31 18.81
N PHE A 373 17.24 12.05 17.54
CA PHE A 373 18.54 12.33 16.89
C PHE A 373 18.94 13.83 16.93
N SER A 374 17.98 14.74 16.93
CA SER A 374 18.23 16.17 17.04
C SER A 374 18.40 16.67 18.49
N GLY A 375 18.33 15.78 19.48
CA GLY A 375 18.45 16.10 20.90
C GLY A 375 17.16 16.60 21.55
N LYS A 376 16.01 16.54 20.85
CA LYS A 376 14.70 16.86 21.45
C LYS A 376 14.34 15.76 22.47
N SER A 377 14.04 16.17 23.69
CA SER A 377 13.62 15.25 24.77
C SER A 377 12.11 15.05 24.74
N PHE A 378 11.69 13.82 25.06
CA PHE A 378 10.32 13.40 25.23
C PHE A 378 10.15 12.82 26.63
N THR A 379 9.01 13.08 27.25
CA THR A 379 8.65 12.55 28.57
C THR A 379 7.46 11.62 28.43
N ALA A 380 7.54 10.43 29.00
CA ALA A 380 6.47 9.44 28.98
C ALA A 380 5.13 10.04 29.43
N GLY A 381 4.04 9.73 28.70
CA GLY A 381 2.69 10.23 28.93
C GLY A 381 2.42 11.63 28.39
N GLN A 382 3.43 12.38 27.92
CA GLN A 382 3.22 13.69 27.30
C GLN A 382 2.96 13.58 25.82
N GLN A 383 2.24 14.55 25.26
CA GLN A 383 1.91 14.62 23.85
C GLN A 383 2.88 15.52 23.08
N TYR A 384 3.22 15.08 21.88
CA TYR A 384 4.15 15.79 20.98
C TYR A 384 3.64 15.76 19.55
N GLU A 385 3.87 16.85 18.83
CA GLU A 385 3.55 16.94 17.42
C GLU A 385 4.68 16.37 16.56
N PHE A 386 4.30 15.52 15.59
CA PHE A 386 5.14 14.93 14.55
C PHE A 386 4.58 15.26 13.17
N LYS A 387 5.41 15.21 12.13
CA LYS A 387 4.88 15.05 10.78
C LYS A 387 4.20 13.69 10.67
N SER A 388 3.04 13.62 10.02
CA SER A 388 2.33 12.34 9.85
C SER A 388 3.17 11.29 9.10
N LEU A 389 4.05 11.72 8.18
CA LEU A 389 5.12 10.91 7.60
C LEU A 389 6.46 11.37 8.20
N SER A 390 6.99 10.62 9.14
CA SER A 390 8.24 10.89 9.85
C SER A 390 9.31 9.86 9.54
N GLY A 391 10.57 10.18 9.78
CA GLY A 391 11.65 9.20 9.83
C GLY A 391 11.84 8.67 11.24
N HIS A 392 12.44 7.51 11.40
CA HIS A 392 12.74 6.90 12.71
C HIS A 392 13.46 7.89 13.65
N ARG A 393 14.43 8.63 13.13
CA ARG A 393 15.23 9.65 13.86
C ARG A 393 14.40 10.79 14.46
N ASP A 394 13.17 11.00 14.02
CA ASP A 394 12.30 12.03 14.59
C ASP A 394 11.77 11.61 15.96
N GLY A 395 11.65 10.29 16.20
CA GLY A 395 11.14 9.71 17.43
C GLY A 395 12.22 9.15 18.36
N PHE A 396 13.40 8.80 17.85
CA PHE A 396 14.47 8.15 18.61
C PHE A 396 15.86 8.63 18.18
N ASN A 397 16.86 8.44 19.04
CA ASN A 397 18.24 8.83 18.77
C ASN A 397 18.97 7.79 17.90
N THR A 398 18.64 7.76 16.61
CA THR A 398 19.21 6.89 15.59
C THR A 398 19.49 7.63 14.30
N GLN A 399 20.40 7.14 13.46
CA GLN A 399 20.60 7.67 12.11
C GLN A 399 19.55 7.19 11.09
N CYS A 400 18.78 6.15 11.43
CA CYS A 400 17.69 5.63 10.57
C CYS A 400 16.66 6.73 10.24
N PRO A 401 16.16 6.84 9.00
CA PRO A 401 16.30 5.95 7.85
C PRO A 401 17.53 6.23 6.97
N GLY A 402 18.55 6.87 7.46
CA GLY A 402 19.76 7.24 6.72
C GLY A 402 19.74 8.69 6.25
N ASN A 403 20.95 9.30 6.18
CA ASN A 403 21.11 10.73 5.89
C ASN A 403 20.69 11.13 4.46
N SER A 404 20.60 10.16 3.55
CA SER A 404 20.20 10.41 2.16
C SER A 404 18.70 10.12 1.91
N LEU A 405 18.08 9.16 2.62
CA LEU A 405 16.63 8.92 2.52
C LEU A 405 15.81 9.94 3.31
N TYR A 406 16.28 10.32 4.50
CA TYR A 406 15.51 11.23 5.37
C TYR A 406 15.08 12.54 4.69
N PRO A 407 15.96 13.29 3.98
CA PRO A 407 15.53 14.51 3.29
C PRO A 407 14.54 14.26 2.13
N GLN A 408 14.53 13.05 1.55
CA GLN A 408 13.57 12.70 0.50
C GLN A 408 12.12 12.60 1.04
N LEU A 409 11.92 12.42 2.36
CA LEU A 409 10.59 12.37 2.96
C LEU A 409 9.83 13.68 2.79
N GLU A 410 10.51 14.84 2.74
CA GLU A 410 9.84 16.12 2.48
C GLU A 410 9.21 16.15 1.09
N ALA A 411 9.92 15.70 0.07
CA ALA A 411 9.35 15.58 -1.28
C ALA A 411 8.16 14.60 -1.32
N LEU A 412 8.24 13.49 -0.57
CA LEU A 412 7.13 12.53 -0.47
C LEU A 412 5.88 13.16 0.15
N ARG A 413 6.03 13.94 1.22
CA ARG A 413 4.91 14.66 1.84
C ARG A 413 4.21 15.56 0.83
N GLN A 414 5.00 16.27 0.00
CA GLN A 414 4.49 17.19 -1.01
C GLN A 414 3.82 16.49 -2.20
N THR A 415 4.18 15.25 -2.51
CA THR A 415 3.73 14.52 -3.71
C THR A 415 2.73 13.41 -3.45
N GLY A 416 2.15 13.33 -2.26
CA GLY A 416 1.09 12.38 -1.92
C GLY A 416 -0.16 12.54 -2.80
N PRO A 417 -1.08 11.56 -2.82
CA PRO A 417 -2.42 11.72 -3.39
C PRO A 417 -3.22 12.79 -2.64
N ALA A 418 -4.40 13.15 -3.15
CA ALA A 418 -5.26 14.14 -2.48
C ALA A 418 -5.64 13.67 -1.07
N ALA A 419 -5.32 14.51 -0.08
CA ALA A 419 -5.46 14.17 1.33
C ALA A 419 -6.76 14.72 1.92
N GLN A 420 -7.28 14.05 2.95
CA GLN A 420 -8.53 14.42 3.63
C GLN A 420 -9.68 14.71 2.66
N LEU A 421 -9.74 13.95 1.56
CA LEU A 421 -10.82 14.09 0.59
C LEU A 421 -12.10 13.49 1.19
N LYS A 422 -13.11 14.31 1.39
CA LYS A 422 -14.40 13.89 1.95
C LYS A 422 -15.57 14.65 1.34
N ILE A 423 -16.70 13.99 1.19
CA ILE A 423 -17.97 14.65 0.88
C ILE A 423 -18.38 15.45 2.12
N ALA A 424 -18.60 16.74 1.96
CA ALA A 424 -18.99 17.65 3.03
C ALA A 424 -20.52 17.70 3.17
N SER A 425 -21.22 17.73 2.04
CA SER A 425 -22.70 17.75 2.02
C SER A 425 -23.26 17.15 0.74
N VAL A 426 -24.50 16.68 0.82
CA VAL A 426 -25.34 16.33 -0.33
C VAL A 426 -26.65 17.12 -0.20
N ASN A 427 -26.97 17.89 -1.23
CA ASN A 427 -28.14 18.81 -1.25
C ASN A 427 -28.20 19.73 -0.02
N GLY A 428 -27.03 20.15 0.49
CA GLY A 428 -26.90 21.00 1.68
C GLY A 428 -27.00 20.26 3.03
N ALA A 429 -27.39 18.98 3.05
CA ALA A 429 -27.34 18.17 4.25
C ALA A 429 -25.91 17.69 4.52
N THR A 430 -25.42 17.86 5.75
CA THR A 430 -24.06 17.42 6.14
C THR A 430 -23.90 15.91 5.93
N ALA A 431 -22.85 15.53 5.20
CA ALA A 431 -22.53 14.15 4.94
C ALA A 431 -21.74 13.53 6.10
N THR A 432 -22.23 12.38 6.59
CA THR A 432 -21.51 11.57 7.58
C THR A 432 -21.28 10.18 6.97
N PRO A 433 -20.05 9.64 7.00
CA PRO A 433 -19.78 8.30 6.51
C PRO A 433 -20.69 7.25 7.15
N GLY A 434 -21.27 6.38 6.34
CA GLY A 434 -22.21 5.33 6.79
C GLY A 434 -23.65 5.80 7.04
N ALA A 435 -23.95 7.11 6.99
CA ALA A 435 -25.32 7.59 7.07
C ALA A 435 -26.00 7.53 5.69
N THR A 436 -27.32 7.30 5.68
CA THR A 436 -28.16 7.44 4.49
C THR A 436 -28.83 8.80 4.52
N LEU A 437 -28.66 9.59 3.45
CA LEU A 437 -29.27 10.91 3.31
C LEU A 437 -30.46 10.84 2.36
N PRO A 438 -31.61 11.43 2.72
CA PRO A 438 -32.73 11.53 1.80
C PRO A 438 -32.41 12.51 0.65
N SER A 439 -32.84 12.18 -0.54
CA SER A 439 -32.64 13.00 -1.74
C SER A 439 -33.83 12.92 -2.71
N GLY A 440 -33.88 13.83 -3.68
CA GLY A 440 -34.64 13.68 -4.91
C GLY A 440 -33.72 13.17 -6.04
N ALA A 441 -34.24 13.22 -7.27
CA ALA A 441 -33.47 12.81 -8.45
C ALA A 441 -32.19 13.62 -8.69
N ALA A 442 -32.17 14.90 -8.30
CA ALA A 442 -31.01 15.78 -8.47
C ALA A 442 -30.15 15.77 -7.22
N LEU A 443 -28.86 15.44 -7.38
CA LEU A 443 -27.85 15.53 -6.37
C LEU A 443 -26.99 16.77 -6.60
N THR A 444 -26.74 17.53 -5.55
CA THR A 444 -25.68 18.53 -5.47
C THR A 444 -24.72 18.07 -4.39
N VAL A 445 -23.50 17.75 -4.77
CA VAL A 445 -22.48 17.19 -3.86
C VAL A 445 -21.37 18.20 -3.68
N ASP A 446 -21.11 18.57 -2.42
CA ASP A 446 -19.97 19.40 -2.02
C ASP A 446 -18.89 18.53 -1.37
N TRP A 447 -17.63 18.87 -1.59
CA TRP A 447 -16.49 18.17 -0.99
C TRP A 447 -15.40 19.10 -0.52
N THR A 448 -14.56 18.57 0.35
CA THR A 448 -13.35 19.24 0.85
C THR A 448 -12.14 18.35 0.69
N THR A 449 -10.95 18.96 0.65
CA THR A 449 -9.65 18.29 0.71
C THR A 449 -8.63 19.27 1.29
N SER A 450 -7.62 18.77 2.01
CA SER A 450 -6.49 19.56 2.49
C SER A 450 -5.44 19.84 1.40
N THR A 451 -5.53 19.13 0.26
CA THR A 451 -4.59 19.31 -0.85
C THR A 451 -4.80 20.64 -1.55
N ALA A 452 -3.71 21.40 -1.73
CA ALA A 452 -3.74 22.68 -2.44
C ALA A 452 -4.25 22.54 -3.87
N THR A 453 -5.10 23.47 -4.31
CA THR A 453 -5.78 23.44 -5.63
C THR A 453 -4.82 23.28 -6.80
N GLY A 454 -3.65 23.94 -6.80
CA GLY A 454 -2.66 23.84 -7.86
C GLY A 454 -2.01 22.46 -8.00
N ARG A 455 -2.25 21.56 -7.06
CA ARG A 455 -1.78 20.15 -7.10
C ARG A 455 -2.83 19.17 -7.58
N LEU A 456 -4.02 19.63 -7.91
CA LEU A 456 -5.16 18.82 -8.34
C LEU A 456 -5.46 19.11 -9.82
N SER A 457 -5.64 18.06 -10.61
CA SER A 457 -5.98 18.20 -12.04
C SER A 457 -7.49 18.13 -12.28
N LYS A 458 -8.20 17.21 -11.62
CA LYS A 458 -9.65 17.05 -11.78
C LYS A 458 -10.30 16.39 -10.57
N PHE A 459 -11.63 16.54 -10.50
CA PHE A 459 -12.50 15.70 -9.69
C PHE A 459 -13.53 14.98 -10.55
N GLU A 460 -13.96 13.83 -10.10
CA GLU A 460 -15.01 13.03 -10.69
C GLU A 460 -16.04 12.71 -9.60
N LEU A 461 -17.30 13.04 -9.83
CA LEU A 461 -18.39 12.59 -8.99
C LEU A 461 -18.81 11.19 -9.44
N LEU A 462 -18.71 10.23 -8.53
CA LEU A 462 -19.09 8.85 -8.79
C LEU A 462 -20.44 8.54 -8.15
N VAL A 463 -21.31 7.88 -8.88
CA VAL A 463 -22.56 7.30 -8.39
C VAL A 463 -22.53 5.82 -8.75
N ASP A 464 -22.66 4.96 -7.76
CA ASP A 464 -22.59 3.50 -7.91
C ASP A 464 -21.32 3.04 -8.65
N GLY A 465 -20.21 3.75 -8.39
CA GLY A 465 -18.91 3.48 -8.99
C GLY A 465 -18.65 4.14 -10.34
N GLU A 466 -19.69 4.63 -11.03
CA GLU A 466 -19.57 5.24 -12.35
C GLU A 466 -19.41 6.77 -12.26
N ALA A 467 -18.54 7.34 -13.10
CA ALA A 467 -18.32 8.78 -13.16
C ALA A 467 -19.50 9.48 -13.87
N THR A 468 -20.29 10.23 -13.09
CA THR A 468 -21.46 10.96 -13.59
C THR A 468 -21.17 12.42 -13.91
N ALA A 469 -20.14 13.00 -13.29
CA ALA A 469 -19.67 14.34 -13.59
C ALA A 469 -18.14 14.43 -13.44
N VAL A 470 -17.51 15.26 -14.26
CA VAL A 470 -16.07 15.57 -14.21
C VAL A 470 -15.92 17.09 -14.11
N THR A 471 -15.07 17.54 -13.18
CA THR A 471 -14.78 18.97 -12.96
C THR A 471 -13.26 19.19 -12.89
N ASP A 472 -12.82 20.43 -12.98
CA ASP A 472 -11.42 20.79 -12.80
C ASP A 472 -10.94 20.64 -11.33
N GLY A 473 -9.62 20.79 -11.10
CA GLY A 473 -9.01 20.66 -9.78
C GLY A 473 -9.37 21.77 -8.78
N ALA A 474 -9.98 22.87 -9.24
CA ALA A 474 -10.44 23.97 -8.39
C ALA A 474 -11.86 23.76 -7.86
N ALA A 475 -12.65 22.92 -8.52
CA ALA A 475 -14.04 22.67 -8.14
C ALA A 475 -14.15 22.01 -6.76
N ARG A 476 -15.21 22.36 -6.05
CA ARG A 476 -15.58 21.76 -4.75
C ARG A 476 -17.06 21.37 -4.73
N ARG A 477 -17.69 21.33 -5.92
CA ARG A 477 -19.09 20.97 -6.12
C ARG A 477 -19.29 20.38 -7.49
N ALA A 478 -20.16 19.37 -7.56
CA ALA A 478 -20.74 18.85 -8.81
C ALA A 478 -22.19 18.44 -8.59
N THR A 479 -22.89 18.22 -9.71
CA THR A 479 -24.27 17.75 -9.72
C THR A 479 -24.38 16.45 -10.52
N ALA A 480 -25.30 15.58 -10.10
CA ALA A 480 -25.66 14.36 -10.81
C ALA A 480 -27.18 14.16 -10.78
N VAL A 481 -27.67 13.28 -11.61
CA VAL A 481 -29.06 12.83 -11.58
C VAL A 481 -29.06 11.33 -11.31
N VAL A 482 -29.86 10.90 -10.34
CA VAL A 482 -30.01 9.50 -9.93
C VAL A 482 -31.43 9.00 -10.17
N ALA A 483 -31.59 7.70 -10.30
CA ALA A 483 -32.87 7.01 -10.33
C ALA A 483 -33.52 6.96 -8.93
N ASP A 484 -34.68 6.38 -8.84
CA ASP A 484 -35.33 6.06 -7.57
C ASP A 484 -34.59 4.92 -6.87
N GLY A 485 -34.34 5.07 -5.56
CA GLY A 485 -33.67 4.05 -4.76
C GLY A 485 -32.39 4.51 -4.04
N LYS A 486 -31.63 3.54 -3.55
CA LYS A 486 -30.37 3.78 -2.84
C LYS A 486 -29.19 3.82 -3.80
N HIS A 487 -28.35 4.84 -3.62
CA HIS A 487 -27.13 5.04 -4.41
C HIS A 487 -25.95 5.31 -3.52
N GLU A 488 -24.78 4.78 -3.90
CA GLU A 488 -23.49 5.09 -3.30
C GLU A 488 -22.86 6.28 -4.03
N VAL A 489 -22.56 7.35 -3.29
CA VAL A 489 -21.94 8.56 -3.82
C VAL A 489 -20.53 8.71 -3.30
N ARG A 490 -19.55 8.93 -4.20
CA ARG A 490 -18.15 9.20 -3.88
C ARG A 490 -17.62 10.35 -4.74
N VAL A 491 -16.53 10.94 -4.31
CA VAL A 491 -15.74 11.89 -5.10
C VAL A 491 -14.34 11.33 -5.30
N ARG A 492 -13.87 11.27 -6.54
CA ARG A 492 -12.52 10.85 -6.91
C ARG A 492 -11.73 12.07 -7.37
N ALA A 493 -10.60 12.34 -6.71
CA ALA A 493 -9.66 13.38 -7.07
C ALA A 493 -8.47 12.78 -7.82
N THR A 494 -8.01 13.43 -8.88
CA THR A 494 -6.74 13.13 -9.55
C THR A 494 -5.79 14.29 -9.31
N ALA A 495 -4.63 14.02 -8.73
CA ALA A 495 -3.58 15.00 -8.54
C ALA A 495 -2.84 15.30 -9.87
N ALA A 496 -2.12 16.43 -9.95
CA ALA A 496 -1.34 16.81 -11.12
C ALA A 496 -0.26 15.80 -11.51
N ASN A 497 0.19 14.98 -10.56
CA ASN A 497 1.14 13.88 -10.78
C ASN A 497 0.45 12.53 -11.14
N GLY A 498 -0.86 12.55 -11.43
CA GLY A 498 -1.63 11.36 -11.80
C GLY A 498 -2.07 10.46 -10.65
N LYS A 499 -1.64 10.73 -9.41
CA LYS A 499 -2.11 9.97 -8.24
C LYS A 499 -3.58 10.23 -7.95
N VAL A 500 -4.29 9.20 -7.51
CA VAL A 500 -5.73 9.22 -7.30
C VAL A 500 -6.07 9.00 -5.84
N SER A 501 -7.09 9.71 -5.35
CA SER A 501 -7.76 9.47 -4.06
C SER A 501 -9.25 9.43 -4.27
N THR A 502 -9.97 8.62 -3.48
CA THR A 502 -11.43 8.54 -3.52
C THR A 502 -11.97 8.75 -2.11
N SER A 503 -12.99 9.58 -1.95
CA SER A 503 -13.63 9.79 -0.66
C SER A 503 -14.29 8.51 -0.13
N LEU A 504 -14.54 8.45 1.17
CA LEU A 504 -15.47 7.47 1.71
C LEU A 504 -16.85 7.66 1.07
N ALA A 505 -17.63 6.57 1.05
CA ALA A 505 -18.96 6.57 0.50
C ALA A 505 -19.95 7.34 1.38
N VAL A 506 -20.89 8.01 0.74
CA VAL A 506 -22.14 8.51 1.34
C VAL A 506 -23.30 7.84 0.62
N THR A 507 -24.19 7.21 1.36
CA THR A 507 -25.41 6.63 0.80
C THR A 507 -26.47 7.71 0.68
N VAL A 508 -27.10 7.81 -0.48
CA VAL A 508 -28.31 8.61 -0.68
C VAL A 508 -29.49 7.71 -0.98
N GLU A 509 -30.66 8.03 -0.45
CA GLU A 509 -31.92 7.36 -0.78
C GLU A 509 -32.79 8.35 -1.54
N ALA A 510 -32.84 8.17 -2.84
CA ALA A 510 -33.56 9.07 -3.75
C ALA A 510 -35.00 8.65 -3.88
N GLU A 511 -35.93 9.56 -3.54
CA GLU A 511 -37.33 9.46 -3.91
C GLU A 511 -37.56 10.29 -5.16
N VAL A 512 -37.53 9.63 -6.31
CA VAL A 512 -37.83 10.27 -7.57
C VAL A 512 -39.34 10.20 -7.76
N LYS A 513 -40.02 11.28 -7.41
CA LYS A 513 -41.44 11.38 -7.74
C LYS A 513 -41.59 11.35 -9.26
N GLY A 514 -41.87 10.19 -9.79
CA GLY A 514 -42.06 9.98 -11.20
C GLY A 514 -43.13 10.96 -11.72
N ALA A 515 -42.86 11.61 -12.84
CA ALA A 515 -43.88 12.31 -13.53
C ALA A 515 -45.07 11.34 -13.73
N LYS A 516 -46.23 11.66 -13.20
CA LYS A 516 -47.43 10.82 -13.36
C LYS A 516 -47.63 10.61 -14.85
N PHE A 517 -47.62 9.35 -15.31
CA PHE A 517 -48.04 9.03 -16.66
C PHE A 517 -49.50 9.41 -16.78
N VAL A 518 -49.78 10.49 -17.50
CA VAL A 518 -51.13 10.89 -17.82
C VAL A 518 -51.40 10.41 -19.25
N PRO A 519 -52.20 9.35 -19.42
CA PRO A 519 -52.56 8.91 -20.76
C PRO A 519 -53.39 10.00 -21.44
N LEU A 520 -52.86 10.51 -22.53
CA LEU A 520 -53.59 11.45 -23.36
C LEU A 520 -54.40 10.67 -24.41
N ALA A 521 -55.57 11.19 -24.76
CA ALA A 521 -56.31 10.67 -25.89
C ALA A 521 -55.43 10.71 -27.16
N PRO A 522 -55.46 9.64 -27.99
CA PRO A 522 -54.63 9.60 -29.18
C PRO A 522 -54.89 10.81 -30.07
N LYS A 523 -53.86 11.60 -30.31
CA LYS A 523 -53.93 12.78 -31.20
C LYS A 523 -52.80 12.67 -32.22
N ARG A 524 -53.14 12.90 -33.50
CA ARG A 524 -52.12 12.97 -34.54
C ARG A 524 -51.33 14.26 -34.37
N LEU A 525 -50.06 14.15 -34.08
CA LEU A 525 -49.15 15.29 -33.87
C LEU A 525 -48.36 15.65 -35.11
N MET A 526 -48.21 14.71 -36.05
CA MET A 526 -47.45 14.89 -37.27
C MET A 526 -48.17 14.23 -38.45
N ASP A 527 -48.35 14.97 -39.54
CA ASP A 527 -48.81 14.45 -40.84
C ASP A 527 -48.19 15.28 -41.96
N THR A 528 -47.23 14.71 -42.67
CA THR A 528 -46.52 15.37 -43.78
C THR A 528 -47.40 15.59 -45.00
N ARG A 529 -48.51 14.87 -45.14
CA ARG A 529 -49.48 15.05 -46.25
C ARG A 529 -50.31 16.33 -46.08
N GLU A 530 -50.59 16.63 -44.81
CA GLU A 530 -51.39 17.79 -44.44
C GLU A 530 -50.57 18.98 -43.95
N GLY A 531 -49.29 18.75 -43.65
CA GLY A 531 -48.44 19.77 -43.04
C GLY A 531 -48.68 19.98 -41.54
N LEU A 532 -49.28 18.99 -40.87
CA LEU A 532 -49.51 19.07 -39.43
C LEU A 532 -48.21 18.85 -38.66
N GLY A 533 -47.79 19.81 -37.84
CA GLY A 533 -46.61 19.74 -36.99
C GLY A 533 -45.23 19.70 -37.72
N VAL A 534 -45.27 19.59 -39.04
CA VAL A 534 -44.08 19.51 -39.92
C VAL A 534 -44.43 20.12 -41.29
N ARG A 535 -43.42 20.36 -42.13
CA ARG A 535 -43.66 20.80 -43.50
C ARG A 535 -44.49 19.79 -44.30
N LYS A 536 -45.32 20.27 -45.21
CA LYS A 536 -46.07 19.45 -46.15
C LYS A 536 -45.14 18.90 -47.24
N GLY A 537 -45.24 17.61 -47.50
CA GLY A 537 -44.48 16.94 -48.57
C GLY A 537 -43.79 15.64 -48.12
N PRO A 538 -43.24 14.88 -49.07
CA PRO A 538 -42.53 13.64 -48.74
C PRO A 538 -41.24 13.95 -47.95
N VAL A 539 -40.90 13.07 -47.01
CA VAL A 539 -39.63 13.10 -46.27
C VAL A 539 -38.61 12.33 -47.09
N GLY A 540 -37.49 12.98 -47.41
CA GLY A 540 -36.41 12.40 -48.18
C GLY A 540 -35.65 11.27 -47.44
N SER A 541 -34.92 10.45 -48.21
CA SER A 541 -34.09 9.42 -47.59
C SER A 541 -32.97 10.05 -46.73
N GLY A 542 -32.94 9.73 -45.42
CA GLY A 542 -31.99 10.30 -44.46
C GLY A 542 -32.38 11.66 -43.88
N GLU A 543 -33.49 12.23 -44.27
CA GLU A 543 -33.98 13.50 -43.72
C GLU A 543 -34.52 13.31 -42.30
N VAL A 544 -34.09 14.18 -41.37
CA VAL A 544 -34.56 14.22 -39.98
C VAL A 544 -35.64 15.26 -39.84
N VAL A 545 -36.81 14.83 -39.37
CA VAL A 545 -37.94 15.71 -39.06
C VAL A 545 -38.01 15.91 -37.56
N THR A 546 -38.00 17.16 -37.10
CA THR A 546 -38.12 17.52 -35.68
C THR A 546 -39.51 18.01 -35.39
N LEU A 547 -40.19 17.37 -34.41
CA LEU A 547 -41.52 17.76 -33.95
C LEU A 547 -41.42 18.29 -32.51
N PRO A 548 -41.69 19.57 -32.20
CA PRO A 548 -41.77 20.08 -30.82
C PRO A 548 -43.06 19.57 -30.17
N VAL A 549 -42.94 18.61 -29.27
CA VAL A 549 -44.06 17.89 -28.65
C VAL A 549 -44.87 18.80 -27.71
N THR A 550 -44.21 19.68 -26.96
CA THR A 550 -44.84 20.60 -26.02
C THR A 550 -45.76 21.60 -26.72
N ALA A 551 -45.38 22.11 -27.88
CA ALA A 551 -46.20 23.01 -28.69
C ALA A 551 -47.38 22.28 -29.37
N ALA A 552 -47.21 21.00 -29.72
CA ALA A 552 -48.22 20.21 -30.41
C ALA A 552 -49.34 19.69 -29.49
N THR A 553 -49.09 19.56 -28.19
CA THR A 553 -50.05 19.06 -27.20
C THR A 553 -50.88 20.14 -26.54
N GLY A 554 -50.54 21.43 -26.72
CA GLY A 554 -51.35 22.56 -26.25
C GLY A 554 -51.40 22.75 -24.74
N GLY A 555 -50.45 22.21 -23.99
CA GLY A 555 -50.38 22.40 -22.55
C GLY A 555 -48.95 22.20 -22.00
N THR A 556 -48.54 23.03 -21.06
CA THR A 556 -47.38 22.78 -20.20
C THR A 556 -47.72 21.64 -19.25
N PRO A 557 -46.88 20.61 -19.10
CA PRO A 557 -47.03 19.67 -18.01
C PRO A 557 -46.86 20.43 -16.69
N THR A 558 -47.84 20.37 -15.82
CA THR A 558 -47.77 20.83 -14.43
C THR A 558 -47.05 19.80 -13.59
#